data_6c67bb61712e99bb70ac2ab620974f0f
#
_entry.id   6c67bb61712e99bb70ac2ab620974f0f
#
_cell.length_a   1.000
_cell.length_b   1.000
_cell.length_c   1.000
_cell.angle_alpha   90.00
_cell.angle_beta   90.00
_cell.angle_gamma   90.00
#
_symmetry.space_group_name_H-M   'P 1'
#
loop_
_entity.id
_entity.type
_entity.pdbx_description
1 polymer ?
#
loop_
_entity_poly.entity_id
_entity_poly.type
_entity_poly.pdbx_seq_one_letter_code
_entity_poly.pdbx_strand_id
1 'polypeptide(L)'
;MNASPEIAADFVIEARELLDDLGGQLVSLEQTPGDREQLNAVFRAFHTLKGGAGFLGVTPLVELCHAAEETLGAARSGQATLEARHFDAAQQSLDWLQAMVDAIDSGSEVPRAP
;
A
#
# COMPACT_ATOMS: atom_id res chain seq x y z
N MET A 1 16.55 -8.15 3.82
CA MET A 1 15.76 -8.59 2.66
C MET A 1 16.22 -9.98 2.23
N ASN A 2 15.28 -10.88 1.94
CA ASN A 2 15.54 -12.32 1.80
C ASN A 2 15.60 -12.81 0.34
N ALA A 3 15.58 -11.91 -0.62
CA ALA A 3 15.48 -12.28 -2.03
C ALA A 3 16.74 -11.87 -2.80
N SER A 4 16.93 -12.50 -3.97
CA SER A 4 17.99 -12.11 -4.89
C SER A 4 17.74 -10.70 -5.41
N PRO A 5 18.77 -10.00 -5.92
CA PRO A 5 18.60 -8.69 -6.53
C PRO A 5 17.59 -8.68 -7.68
N GLU A 6 17.50 -9.77 -8.43
CA GLU A 6 16.56 -9.88 -9.56
C GLU A 6 15.11 -9.91 -9.08
N ILE A 7 14.83 -10.67 -8.03
CA ILE A 7 13.49 -10.74 -7.44
C ILE A 7 13.11 -9.41 -6.81
N ALA A 8 14.06 -8.76 -6.14
CA ALA A 8 13.85 -7.43 -5.56
C ALA A 8 13.54 -6.40 -6.66
N ALA A 9 14.26 -6.45 -7.79
CA ALA A 9 14.03 -5.54 -8.91
C ALA A 9 12.63 -5.76 -9.52
N ASP A 10 12.20 -7.01 -9.67
CA ASP A 10 10.85 -7.32 -10.17
C ASP A 10 9.78 -6.78 -9.23
N PHE A 11 9.98 -6.93 -7.91
CA PHE A 11 9.05 -6.37 -6.94
C PHE A 11 8.97 -4.85 -7.05
N VAL A 12 10.12 -4.16 -7.21
CA VAL A 12 10.15 -2.70 -7.35
C VAL A 12 9.31 -2.25 -8.55
N ILE A 13 9.45 -2.91 -9.69
CA ILE A 13 8.69 -2.56 -10.89
C ILE A 13 7.19 -2.70 -10.65
N GLU A 14 6.77 -3.84 -10.11
CA GLU A 14 5.36 -4.08 -9.80
C GLU A 14 4.82 -3.11 -8.76
N ALA A 15 5.60 -2.87 -7.70
CA ALA A 15 5.19 -1.96 -6.63
C ALA A 15 4.99 -0.54 -7.13
N ARG A 16 5.88 -0.05 -8.00
CA ARG A 16 5.75 1.30 -8.56
C ARG A 16 4.48 1.44 -9.39
N GLU A 17 4.14 0.43 -10.19
CA GLU A 17 2.90 0.43 -10.96
C GLU A 17 1.67 0.45 -10.05
N LEU A 18 1.66 -0.38 -9.01
CA LEU A 18 0.57 -0.42 -8.04
C LEU A 18 0.43 0.91 -7.29
N LEU A 19 1.54 1.53 -6.89
CA LEU A 19 1.50 2.81 -6.17
C LEU A 19 1.01 3.95 -7.05
N ASP A 20 1.41 3.96 -8.33
CA ASP A 20 0.90 4.95 -9.28
C ASP A 20 -0.61 4.84 -9.43
N ASP A 21 -1.12 3.62 -9.60
CA ASP A 21 -2.55 3.38 -9.73
C ASP A 21 -3.30 3.73 -8.44
N LEU A 22 -2.73 3.39 -7.28
CA LEU A 22 -3.34 3.66 -5.99
C LEU A 22 -3.60 5.14 -5.74
N GLY A 23 -2.68 6.01 -6.16
CA GLY A 23 -2.87 7.46 -6.02
C GLY A 23 -4.18 7.91 -6.64
N GLY A 24 -4.43 7.52 -7.89
CA GLY A 24 -5.66 7.85 -8.60
C GLY A 24 -6.88 7.13 -8.05
N GLN A 25 -6.73 5.86 -7.66
CA GLN A 25 -7.81 5.07 -7.09
C GLN A 25 -8.30 5.66 -5.76
N LEU A 26 -7.40 6.15 -4.92
CA LEU A 26 -7.77 6.79 -3.65
C LEU A 26 -8.53 8.10 -3.88
N VAL A 27 -8.10 8.91 -4.86
CA VAL A 27 -8.81 10.13 -5.20
C VAL A 27 -10.23 9.80 -5.70
N SER A 28 -10.37 8.80 -6.55
CA SER A 28 -11.67 8.36 -7.05
C SER A 28 -12.56 7.81 -5.93
N LEU A 29 -12.00 7.01 -5.03
CA LEU A 29 -12.74 6.44 -3.90
C LEU A 29 -13.24 7.53 -2.95
N GLU A 30 -12.47 8.60 -2.75
CA GLU A 30 -12.89 9.71 -1.90
C GLU A 30 -14.15 10.39 -2.41
N GLN A 31 -14.38 10.39 -3.72
CA GLN A 31 -15.60 10.92 -4.34
C GLN A 31 -16.82 10.03 -4.03
N THR A 32 -16.61 8.72 -3.91
CA THR A 32 -17.66 7.73 -3.67
C THR A 32 -17.20 6.71 -2.65
N PRO A 33 -17.07 7.09 -1.35
CA PRO A 33 -16.42 6.24 -0.34
C PRO A 33 -17.11 4.91 -0.07
N GLY A 34 -18.38 4.78 -0.43
CA GLY A 34 -19.13 3.53 -0.28
C GLY A 34 -19.11 2.62 -1.48
N ASP A 35 -18.42 2.98 -2.55
CA ASP A 35 -18.35 2.16 -3.76
C ASP A 35 -17.54 0.88 -3.49
N ARG A 36 -18.24 -0.26 -3.47
CA ARG A 36 -17.64 -1.55 -3.13
C ARG A 36 -16.57 -2.00 -4.11
N GLU A 37 -16.78 -1.74 -5.39
CA GLU A 37 -15.83 -2.14 -6.43
C GLU A 37 -14.51 -1.40 -6.25
N GLN A 38 -14.58 -0.08 -6.00
CA GLN A 38 -13.40 0.73 -5.75
C GLN A 38 -12.72 0.36 -4.42
N LEU A 39 -13.49 0.11 -3.36
CA LEU A 39 -12.95 -0.37 -2.09
C LEU A 39 -12.19 -1.69 -2.27
N ASN A 40 -12.76 -2.62 -3.02
CA ASN A 40 -12.10 -3.90 -3.29
C ASN A 40 -10.82 -3.72 -4.09
N ALA A 41 -10.81 -2.83 -5.09
CA ALA A 41 -9.63 -2.59 -5.91
C ALA A 41 -8.47 -2.03 -5.06
N VAL A 42 -8.75 -1.03 -4.21
CA VAL A 42 -7.75 -0.43 -3.33
C VAL A 42 -7.26 -1.46 -2.31
N PHE A 43 -8.17 -2.21 -1.71
CA PHE A 43 -7.81 -3.27 -0.76
C PHE A 43 -6.86 -4.29 -1.40
N ARG A 44 -7.19 -4.75 -2.61
CA ARG A 44 -6.35 -5.75 -3.31
C ARG A 44 -4.96 -5.20 -3.64
N ALA A 45 -4.85 -3.92 -3.97
CA ALA A 45 -3.56 -3.32 -4.25
C ALA A 45 -2.65 -3.35 -3.02
N PHE A 46 -3.16 -2.95 -1.85
CA PHE A 46 -2.40 -3.05 -0.61
C PHE A 46 -2.07 -4.50 -0.25
N HIS A 47 -3.01 -5.40 -0.48
CA HIS A 47 -2.80 -6.84 -0.20
C HIS A 47 -1.68 -7.41 -1.08
N THR A 48 -1.65 -7.05 -2.36
CA THR A 48 -0.60 -7.48 -3.30
C THR A 48 0.77 -6.94 -2.87
N LEU A 49 0.85 -5.66 -2.51
CA LEU A 49 2.08 -5.06 -1.98
C LEU A 49 2.55 -5.78 -0.72
N LYS A 50 1.64 -6.04 0.20
CA LYS A 50 1.96 -6.75 1.44
C LYS A 50 2.54 -8.14 1.16
N GLY A 51 1.91 -8.88 0.25
CA GLY A 51 2.37 -10.21 -0.11
C GLY A 51 3.78 -10.23 -0.67
N GLY A 52 4.08 -9.33 -1.62
CA GLY A 52 5.41 -9.20 -2.19
C GLY A 52 6.45 -8.78 -1.15
N ALA A 53 6.11 -7.81 -0.32
CA ALA A 53 6.99 -7.34 0.75
C ALA A 53 7.26 -8.43 1.78
N GLY A 54 6.25 -9.23 2.11
CA GLY A 54 6.39 -10.37 3.02
C GLY A 54 7.35 -11.42 2.45
N PHE A 55 7.24 -11.70 1.16
CA PHE A 55 8.16 -12.61 0.49
C PHE A 55 9.61 -12.11 0.54
N LEU A 56 9.81 -10.80 0.39
CA LEU A 56 11.14 -10.19 0.47
C LEU A 56 11.65 -9.99 1.91
N GLY A 57 10.77 -10.14 2.89
CA GLY A 57 11.12 -9.89 4.30
C GLY A 57 11.22 -8.42 4.66
N VAL A 58 10.51 -7.54 3.94
CA VAL A 58 10.54 -6.08 4.22
C VAL A 58 9.44 -5.74 5.21
N THR A 59 9.74 -5.91 6.48
CA THR A 59 8.79 -5.78 7.58
C THR A 59 8.10 -4.40 7.65
N PRO A 60 8.80 -3.26 7.53
CA PRO A 60 8.12 -1.96 7.61
C PRO A 60 7.04 -1.79 6.55
N LEU A 61 7.25 -2.31 5.34
CA LEU A 61 6.29 -2.22 4.27
C LEU A 61 5.09 -3.13 4.54
N VAL A 62 5.33 -4.34 5.04
CA VAL A 62 4.27 -5.27 5.44
C VAL A 62 3.37 -4.63 6.50
N GLU A 63 3.97 -4.04 7.53
CA GLU A 63 3.23 -3.41 8.63
C GLU A 63 2.33 -2.26 8.14
N LEU A 64 2.87 -1.42 7.27
CA LEU A 64 2.11 -0.27 6.76
C LEU A 64 0.95 -0.72 5.87
N CYS A 65 1.17 -1.68 4.98
CA CYS A 65 0.12 -2.23 4.14
C CYS A 65 -0.96 -2.95 4.97
N HIS A 66 -0.55 -3.65 6.03
CA HIS A 66 -1.49 -4.34 6.92
C HIS A 66 -2.41 -3.34 7.63
N ALA A 67 -1.86 -2.23 8.11
CA ALA A 67 -2.67 -1.18 8.74
C ALA A 67 -3.70 -0.60 7.75
N ALA A 68 -3.29 -0.37 6.50
CA ALA A 68 -4.20 0.11 5.46
C ALA A 68 -5.30 -0.91 5.16
N GLU A 69 -4.95 -2.20 5.09
CA GLU A 69 -5.92 -3.26 4.87
C GLU A 69 -6.96 -3.34 5.99
N GLU A 70 -6.56 -3.16 7.24
CA GLU A 70 -7.48 -3.20 8.38
C GLU A 70 -8.53 -2.09 8.26
N THR A 71 -8.12 -0.87 7.94
CA THR A 71 -9.03 0.25 7.76
C THR A 71 -9.99 0.02 6.59
N LEU A 72 -9.45 -0.39 5.44
CA LEU A 72 -10.25 -0.66 4.25
C LEU A 72 -11.17 -1.86 4.45
N GLY A 73 -10.71 -2.88 5.16
CA GLY A 73 -11.51 -4.06 5.48
C GLY A 73 -12.71 -3.71 6.36
N ALA A 74 -12.52 -2.84 7.35
CA ALA A 74 -13.61 -2.36 8.20
C ALA A 74 -14.64 -1.57 7.39
N ALA A 75 -14.18 -0.73 6.46
CA ALA A 75 -15.08 -0.01 5.56
C ALA A 75 -15.85 -0.95 4.64
N ARG A 76 -15.15 -1.95 4.10
CA ARG A 76 -15.74 -2.94 3.18
C ARG A 76 -16.80 -3.80 3.87
N SER A 77 -16.61 -4.13 5.14
CA SER A 77 -17.56 -4.94 5.92
C SER A 77 -18.70 -4.10 6.52
N GLY A 78 -18.68 -2.79 6.35
CA GLY A 78 -19.69 -1.90 6.88
C GLY A 78 -19.49 -1.52 8.35
N GLN A 79 -18.35 -1.90 8.96
CA GLN A 79 -18.04 -1.58 10.35
C GLN A 79 -17.54 -0.15 10.54
N ALA A 80 -17.06 0.48 9.46
CA ALA A 80 -16.56 1.84 9.49
C ALA A 80 -16.93 2.56 8.20
N THR A 81 -16.99 3.89 8.27
CA THR A 81 -17.18 4.76 7.10
C THR A 81 -15.90 5.53 6.88
N LEU A 82 -15.40 5.52 5.64
CA LEU A 82 -14.19 6.27 5.30
C LEU A 82 -14.49 7.77 5.25
N GLU A 83 -13.70 8.54 5.98
CA GLU A 83 -13.81 9.98 6.07
C GLU A 83 -12.54 10.65 5.54
N ALA A 84 -12.57 11.98 5.41
CA ALA A 84 -11.41 12.74 4.90
C ALA A 84 -10.09 12.38 5.60
N ARG A 85 -10.12 12.21 6.93
CA ARG A 85 -8.92 11.85 7.70
C ARG A 85 -8.33 10.51 7.29
N HIS A 86 -9.17 9.56 6.87
CA HIS A 86 -8.71 8.24 6.40
C HIS A 86 -8.02 8.37 5.04
N PHE A 87 -8.55 9.21 4.16
CA PHE A 87 -7.92 9.44 2.85
C PHE A 87 -6.62 10.23 2.97
N ASP A 88 -6.56 11.20 3.90
CA ASP A 88 -5.31 11.91 4.18
C ASP A 88 -4.24 10.95 4.69
N ALA A 89 -4.61 10.07 5.62
CA ALA A 89 -3.69 9.05 6.14
C ALA A 89 -3.24 8.08 5.05
N ALA A 90 -4.15 7.68 4.16
CA ALA A 90 -3.81 6.78 3.05
C ALA A 90 -2.84 7.44 2.08
N GLN A 91 -3.03 8.72 1.75
CA GLN A 91 -2.09 9.44 0.88
C GLN A 91 -0.71 9.58 1.53
N GLN A 92 -0.66 9.83 2.83
CA GLN A 92 0.62 9.84 3.56
C GLN A 92 1.27 8.46 3.54
N SER A 93 0.47 7.40 3.66
CA SER A 93 0.98 6.03 3.55
C SER A 93 1.60 5.77 2.19
N LEU A 94 1.01 6.28 1.10
CA LEU A 94 1.61 6.14 -0.23
C LEU A 94 2.97 6.81 -0.31
N ASP A 95 3.14 7.98 0.29
CA ASP A 95 4.43 8.66 0.33
C ASP A 95 5.48 7.81 1.05
N TRP A 96 5.12 7.22 2.18
CA TRP A 96 6.01 6.31 2.90
C TRP A 96 6.32 5.06 2.10
N LEU A 97 5.32 4.48 1.43
CA LEU A 97 5.52 3.29 0.58
C LEU A 97 6.45 3.59 -0.59
N GLN A 98 6.33 4.77 -1.21
CA GLN A 98 7.27 5.20 -2.25
C GLN A 98 8.69 5.28 -1.71
N ALA A 99 8.88 5.88 -0.53
CA ALA A 99 10.20 5.96 0.10
C ALA A 99 10.77 4.58 0.40
N MET A 100 9.93 3.65 0.86
CA MET A 100 10.33 2.28 1.15
C MET A 100 10.75 1.54 -0.13
N VAL A 101 9.99 1.69 -1.22
CA VAL A 101 10.32 1.08 -2.50
C VAL A 101 11.62 1.67 -3.07
N ASP A 102 11.79 2.99 -2.95
CA ASP A 102 13.03 3.66 -3.36
C ASP A 102 14.24 3.10 -2.61
N ALA A 103 14.09 2.85 -1.29
CA ALA A 103 15.16 2.26 -0.49
C ALA A 103 15.49 0.82 -0.93
N ILE A 104 14.48 0.03 -1.26
CA ILE A 104 14.69 -1.33 -1.79
C ILE A 104 15.45 -1.25 -3.10
N ASP A 105 15.05 -0.35 -3.99
CA ASP A 105 15.67 -0.17 -5.31
C ASP A 105 17.14 0.23 -5.19
N SER A 106 17.47 1.11 -4.26
CA SER A 106 18.84 1.60 -4.06
C SER A 106 19.69 0.70 -3.15
N GLY A 107 19.10 -0.34 -2.56
CA GLY A 107 19.80 -1.21 -1.61
C GLY A 107 20.06 -0.55 -0.27
N SER A 108 19.32 0.51 0.06
CA SER A 108 19.45 1.26 1.31
C SER A 108 18.57 0.65 2.39
N GLU A 109 18.78 1.09 3.64
CA GLU A 109 17.92 0.69 4.75
C GLU A 109 16.50 1.23 4.54
N VAL A 110 15.50 0.35 4.68
CA VAL A 110 14.10 0.73 4.48
C VAL A 110 13.60 1.49 5.70
N PRO A 111 13.08 2.74 5.52
CA PRO A 111 12.58 3.52 6.64
C PRO A 111 11.29 2.93 7.21
N ARG A 112 11.02 3.25 8.48
CA ARG A 112 9.75 2.92 9.13
C ARG A 112 8.85 4.16 9.15
N ALA A 113 7.55 3.96 8.87
CA ALA A 113 6.57 5.01 9.06
C ALA A 113 6.37 5.27 10.56
N PRO A 114 6.09 6.52 10.96
CA PRO A 114 5.83 6.88 12.35
C PRO A 114 4.63 6.14 12.93
#